data_b032a5cfbd86aceddd48f25885d7dc51
#
_entry.id   b032a5cfbd86aceddd48f25885d7dc51
#
_cell.length_a   1.000
_cell.length_b   1.000
_cell.length_c   1.000
_cell.angle_alpha   90.00
_cell.angle_beta   90.00
_cell.angle_gamma   90.00
#
_symmetry.space_group_name_H-M   'P 1'
#
loop_
_entity.id
_entity.type
_entity.pdbx_description
1 polymer ?
#
loop_
_entity_poly.entity_id
_entity_poly.type
_entity_poly.pdbx_seq_one_letter_code
_entity_poly.pdbx_strand_id
1 'polypeptide(L)'
;MDVPVETMDAQERLRRYQETYAYSIRYPGAFWAERAQKFSWENPNFFKTVEHNEHENFDARQGDVNIEFFKGAKTNLAYNCLDANINKGLGDKPAIIFESDEGFREEKRCETLTYLQLKDKSDKLANHFIYVCDVKPGDVVVCYLPMIPEAVVTMMACARIGAVHNVVFAGYSAEALAKRIVDSKAKVLISAAMSYRGGKAIELFKIIAEAEKICEMQGHKIEERVCHFNLPDNESHRDWPKEKAEILAAYKQRHGGNEMSPAWTDAPHGIMRPYYGHIFLIETN
;
A
#
# COMPACT_ATOMS: atom_id res chain seq x y z
N MET A 1 -19.73 12.63 27.64
CA MET A 1 -19.32 11.21 27.34
C MET A 1 -20.13 10.77 26.15
N ASP A 2 -19.47 10.47 25.05
CA ASP A 2 -20.18 9.95 23.87
C ASP A 2 -20.67 8.54 24.17
N VAL A 3 -21.97 8.31 24.08
CA VAL A 3 -22.59 6.99 24.19
C VAL A 3 -22.09 6.16 23.00
N PRO A 4 -21.58 4.91 23.20
CA PRO A 4 -21.12 4.09 22.10
C PRO A 4 -22.25 3.84 21.09
N VAL A 5 -21.93 3.94 19.80
CA VAL A 5 -22.89 3.78 18.69
C VAL A 5 -23.62 2.44 18.76
N GLU A 6 -22.94 1.41 19.28
CA GLU A 6 -23.46 0.04 19.45
C GLU A 6 -24.64 -0.04 20.42
N THR A 7 -24.75 0.90 21.36
CA THR A 7 -25.82 0.93 22.38
C THR A 7 -27.02 1.79 21.97
N MET A 8 -26.96 2.45 20.83
CA MET A 8 -28.02 3.34 20.34
C MET A 8 -29.06 2.55 19.53
N ASP A 9 -30.32 2.98 19.66
CA ASP A 9 -31.37 2.48 18.76
C ASP A 9 -31.21 3.04 17.33
N ALA A 10 -31.99 2.50 16.39
CA ALA A 10 -31.91 2.87 14.98
C ALA A 10 -32.28 4.34 14.73
N GLN A 11 -33.25 4.90 15.48
CA GLN A 11 -33.69 6.27 15.31
C GLN A 11 -32.62 7.25 15.78
N GLU A 12 -32.00 6.98 16.93
CA GLU A 12 -30.92 7.81 17.47
C GLU A 12 -29.68 7.77 16.56
N ARG A 13 -29.32 6.61 15.97
CA ARG A 13 -28.25 6.52 14.99
C ARG A 13 -28.53 7.34 13.75
N LEU A 14 -29.77 7.28 13.23
CA LEU A 14 -30.18 8.08 12.07
C LEU A 14 -30.14 9.58 12.38
N ARG A 15 -30.65 10.01 13.53
CA ARG A 15 -30.60 11.40 13.95
C ARG A 15 -29.18 11.93 14.03
N ARG A 16 -28.27 11.19 14.69
CA ARG A 16 -26.84 11.57 14.77
C ARG A 16 -26.17 11.64 13.40
N TYR A 17 -26.47 10.69 12.53
CA TYR A 17 -25.98 10.76 11.17
C TYR A 17 -26.42 12.03 10.45
N GLN A 18 -27.72 12.36 10.51
CA GLN A 18 -28.27 13.55 9.88
C GLN A 18 -27.66 14.84 10.43
N GLU A 19 -27.50 14.94 11.75
CA GLU A 19 -26.86 16.08 12.40
C GLU A 19 -25.40 16.24 12.01
N THR A 20 -24.65 15.13 12.03
CA THR A 20 -23.24 15.11 11.63
C THR A 20 -23.07 15.49 10.16
N TYR A 21 -23.93 14.95 9.30
CA TYR A 21 -23.94 15.29 7.87
C TYR A 21 -24.26 16.78 7.64
N ALA A 22 -25.32 17.29 8.28
CA ALA A 22 -25.67 18.70 8.18
C ALA A 22 -24.55 19.61 8.67
N TYR A 23 -23.87 19.24 9.77
CA TYR A 23 -22.71 19.96 10.28
C TYR A 23 -21.55 19.95 9.31
N SER A 24 -21.25 18.79 8.69
CA SER A 24 -20.15 18.66 7.74
C SER A 24 -20.33 19.50 6.47
N ILE A 25 -21.58 19.70 6.04
CA ILE A 25 -21.91 20.54 4.86
C ILE A 25 -21.93 22.02 5.23
N ARG A 26 -22.48 22.34 6.40
CA ARG A 26 -22.65 23.76 6.81
C ARG A 26 -21.35 24.40 7.29
N TYR A 27 -20.47 23.61 7.91
CA TYR A 27 -19.22 24.06 8.51
C TYR A 27 -18.05 23.14 8.17
N PRO A 28 -17.71 22.97 6.87
CA PRO A 28 -16.72 21.96 6.44
C PRO A 28 -15.35 22.19 7.10
N GLY A 29 -14.87 23.42 7.16
CA GLY A 29 -13.57 23.73 7.78
C GLY A 29 -13.49 23.28 9.24
N ALA A 30 -14.49 23.62 10.06
CA ALA A 30 -14.54 23.21 11.46
C ALA A 30 -14.68 21.67 11.61
N PHE A 31 -15.56 21.07 10.81
CA PHE A 31 -15.77 19.63 10.82
C PHE A 31 -14.48 18.85 10.54
N TRP A 32 -13.76 19.21 9.47
CA TRP A 32 -12.53 18.51 9.10
C TRP A 32 -11.38 18.84 10.05
N ALA A 33 -11.32 20.05 10.62
CA ALA A 33 -10.33 20.37 11.64
C ALA A 33 -10.49 19.50 12.90
N GLU A 34 -11.72 19.26 13.36
CA GLU A 34 -11.99 18.34 14.47
C GLU A 34 -11.57 16.90 14.15
N ARG A 35 -11.81 16.43 12.92
CA ARG A 35 -11.42 15.09 12.49
C ARG A 35 -9.91 14.96 12.40
N ALA A 36 -9.24 15.99 11.87
CA ALA A 36 -7.78 16.03 11.72
C ALA A 36 -7.04 15.92 13.06
N GLN A 37 -7.62 16.43 14.17
CA GLN A 37 -7.03 16.30 15.49
C GLN A 37 -6.84 14.84 15.98
N LYS A 38 -7.55 13.90 15.36
CA LYS A 38 -7.42 12.47 15.69
C LYS A 38 -6.19 11.81 15.07
N PHE A 39 -5.53 12.48 14.12
CA PHE A 39 -4.35 12.00 13.44
C PHE A 39 -3.08 12.63 13.98
N SER A 40 -1.96 11.96 13.77
CA SER A 40 -0.64 12.47 14.10
C SER A 40 -0.09 13.27 12.92
N TRP A 41 0.35 14.49 13.21
CA TRP A 41 0.92 15.43 12.25
C TRP A 41 2.33 15.81 12.69
N GLU A 42 3.20 16.23 11.77
CA GLU A 42 4.54 16.72 12.09
C GLU A 42 4.48 17.92 13.06
N ASN A 43 3.53 18.84 12.82
CA ASN A 43 3.21 19.92 13.72
C ASN A 43 1.82 19.70 14.37
N PRO A 44 1.74 19.20 15.61
CA PRO A 44 0.47 18.90 16.26
C PRO A 44 -0.38 20.15 16.56
N ASN A 45 0.21 21.35 16.48
CA ASN A 45 -0.50 22.61 16.69
C ASN A 45 -1.07 23.21 15.39
N PHE A 46 -0.83 22.60 14.26
CA PHE A 46 -1.23 23.08 12.94
C PHE A 46 -2.74 23.38 12.84
N PHE A 47 -3.58 22.59 13.52
CA PHE A 47 -5.04 22.68 13.47
C PHE A 47 -5.68 23.53 14.56
N LYS A 48 -4.90 24.28 15.32
CA LYS A 48 -5.47 25.20 16.34
C LYS A 48 -6.19 26.39 15.71
N THR A 49 -5.90 26.68 14.44
CA THR A 49 -6.56 27.73 13.66
C THR A 49 -7.34 27.11 12.50
N VAL A 50 -8.62 27.40 12.40
CA VAL A 50 -9.57 26.87 11.39
C VAL A 50 -9.26 27.38 9.97
N GLU A 51 -8.42 28.40 9.87
CA GLU A 51 -8.15 29.17 8.63
C GLU A 51 -7.46 28.36 7.51
N HIS A 52 -6.96 27.15 7.79
CA HIS A 52 -6.16 26.38 6.84
C HIS A 52 -6.96 25.49 5.88
N ASN A 53 -8.30 25.48 5.97
CA ASN A 53 -9.14 24.57 5.19
C ASN A 53 -10.08 25.29 4.20
N GLU A 54 -9.87 26.58 3.94
CA GLU A 54 -10.86 27.42 3.21
C GLU A 54 -10.47 27.73 1.75
N HIS A 55 -9.45 27.11 1.18
CA HIS A 55 -9.00 27.43 -0.18
C HIS A 55 -9.46 26.38 -1.19
N GLU A 56 -10.79 26.34 -1.43
CA GLU A 56 -11.35 25.44 -2.42
C GLU A 56 -12.15 26.23 -3.46
N ASN A 57 -11.74 26.13 -4.71
CA ASN A 57 -12.56 26.57 -5.83
C ASN A 57 -12.93 25.38 -6.70
N PHE A 58 -14.19 24.96 -6.67
CA PHE A 58 -14.75 23.90 -7.52
C PHE A 58 -15.45 24.46 -8.76
N ASP A 59 -15.59 25.77 -8.90
CA ASP A 59 -16.31 26.38 -9.99
C ASP A 59 -15.35 26.99 -11.01
N ALA A 60 -15.14 26.30 -12.15
CA ALA A 60 -14.29 26.77 -13.24
C ALA A 60 -14.70 28.14 -13.82
N ARG A 61 -15.93 28.64 -13.53
CA ARG A 61 -16.38 29.98 -13.92
C ARG A 61 -15.80 31.08 -13.04
N GLN A 62 -15.32 30.72 -11.85
CA GLN A 62 -14.73 31.63 -10.86
C GLN A 62 -13.19 31.64 -10.88
N GLY A 63 -12.58 30.93 -11.83
CA GLY A 63 -11.14 30.78 -11.96
C GLY A 63 -10.71 29.34 -12.07
N ASP A 64 -9.40 29.08 -11.94
CA ASP A 64 -8.87 27.72 -11.96
C ASP A 64 -9.42 26.90 -10.80
N VAL A 65 -9.80 25.66 -11.09
CA VAL A 65 -10.21 24.70 -10.04
C VAL A 65 -8.99 24.44 -9.15
N ASN A 66 -9.12 24.75 -7.88
CA ASN A 66 -8.07 24.56 -6.89
C ASN A 66 -8.65 23.89 -5.65
N ILE A 67 -8.13 22.70 -5.33
CA ILE A 67 -8.56 21.91 -4.18
C ILE A 67 -7.32 21.64 -3.32
N GLU A 68 -7.23 22.32 -2.19
CA GLU A 68 -6.14 22.14 -1.23
C GLU A 68 -6.70 21.83 0.15
N PHE A 69 -6.50 20.58 0.60
CA PHE A 69 -6.82 20.18 1.97
C PHE A 69 -5.59 20.29 2.86
N PHE A 70 -5.76 20.85 4.06
CA PHE A 70 -4.70 20.95 5.07
C PHE A 70 -3.38 21.51 4.52
N LYS A 71 -3.46 22.63 3.81
CA LYS A 71 -2.31 23.26 3.15
C LYS A 71 -1.13 23.45 4.09
N GLY A 72 0.03 22.92 3.70
CA GLY A 72 1.26 22.97 4.49
C GLY A 72 1.35 21.94 5.63
N ALA A 73 0.30 21.16 5.87
CA ALA A 73 0.35 20.06 6.84
C ALA A 73 1.20 18.90 6.31
N LYS A 74 1.90 18.24 7.23
CA LYS A 74 2.69 17.03 6.93
C LYS A 74 2.32 15.92 7.88
N THR A 75 2.13 14.73 7.31
CA THR A 75 1.83 13.52 8.07
C THR A 75 2.45 12.31 7.40
N ASN A 76 2.43 11.17 8.09
CA ASN A 76 2.79 9.88 7.53
C ASN A 76 1.62 8.92 7.71
N LEU A 77 1.11 8.38 6.61
CA LEU A 77 -0.02 7.48 6.62
C LEU A 77 0.29 6.18 7.39
N ALA A 78 1.46 5.58 7.15
CA ALA A 78 1.85 4.35 7.84
C ALA A 78 1.98 4.57 9.35
N TYR A 79 2.51 5.72 9.79
CA TYR A 79 2.55 6.06 11.21
C TYR A 79 1.14 6.11 11.82
N ASN A 80 0.20 6.77 11.16
CA ASN A 80 -1.17 6.87 11.65
C ASN A 80 -1.91 5.52 11.66
N CYS A 81 -1.65 4.68 10.66
CA CYS A 81 -2.27 3.36 10.58
C CYS A 81 -1.68 2.35 11.56
N LEU A 82 -0.39 2.40 11.83
CA LEU A 82 0.35 1.40 12.60
C LEU A 82 0.83 1.93 13.95
N ASP A 83 1.80 2.83 13.95
CA ASP A 83 2.49 3.28 15.17
C ASP A 83 1.53 3.96 16.15
N ALA A 84 0.65 4.82 15.67
CA ALA A 84 -0.32 5.51 16.50
C ALA A 84 -1.29 4.54 17.21
N ASN A 85 -1.65 3.43 16.56
CA ASN A 85 -2.49 2.40 17.16
C ASN A 85 -1.71 1.54 18.16
N ILE A 86 -0.47 1.20 17.84
CA ILE A 86 0.42 0.48 18.76
C ILE A 86 0.65 1.31 20.03
N ASN A 87 0.90 2.62 19.90
CA ASN A 87 1.08 3.54 21.02
C ASN A 87 -0.19 3.67 21.89
N LYS A 88 -1.36 3.37 21.34
CA LYS A 88 -2.64 3.28 22.09
C LYS A 88 -2.84 1.93 22.79
N GLY A 89 -1.85 1.03 22.76
CA GLY A 89 -1.94 -0.31 23.35
C GLY A 89 -2.65 -1.35 22.50
N LEU A 90 -2.85 -1.10 21.18
CA LEU A 90 -3.52 -2.02 20.27
C LEU A 90 -2.55 -2.92 19.50
N GLY A 91 -1.29 -2.99 19.92
CA GLY A 91 -0.23 -3.71 19.21
C GLY A 91 -0.55 -5.17 18.91
N ASP A 92 -1.13 -5.88 19.86
CA ASP A 92 -1.49 -7.30 19.75
C ASP A 92 -2.86 -7.55 19.12
N LYS A 93 -3.61 -6.48 18.81
CA LYS A 93 -4.91 -6.62 18.15
C LYS A 93 -4.72 -7.03 16.69
N PRO A 94 -5.59 -7.93 16.14
CA PRO A 94 -5.61 -8.22 14.71
C PRO A 94 -5.74 -6.95 13.87
N ALA A 95 -4.79 -6.75 12.94
CA ALA A 95 -4.81 -5.68 11.95
C ALA A 95 -5.27 -6.22 10.59
N ILE A 96 -4.90 -7.45 10.26
CA ILE A 96 -5.30 -8.16 9.04
C ILE A 96 -5.77 -9.56 9.43
N ILE A 97 -6.90 -9.97 8.87
CA ILE A 97 -7.37 -11.35 8.86
C ILE A 97 -7.48 -11.73 7.39
N PHE A 98 -6.67 -12.69 6.97
CA PHE A 98 -6.57 -13.15 5.59
C PHE A 98 -7.07 -14.58 5.47
N GLU A 99 -7.88 -14.83 4.44
CA GLU A 99 -8.29 -16.15 4.01
C GLU A 99 -7.98 -16.33 2.53
N SER A 100 -7.26 -17.40 2.16
CA SER A 100 -6.85 -17.62 0.78
C SER A 100 -7.99 -18.15 -0.10
N ASP A 101 -7.99 -17.78 -1.38
CA ASP A 101 -8.88 -18.32 -2.43
C ASP A 101 -8.29 -19.56 -3.13
N GLU A 102 -7.56 -20.36 -2.40
CA GLU A 102 -6.97 -21.62 -2.92
C GLU A 102 -8.05 -22.72 -2.89
N GLY A 103 -9.06 -22.57 -3.74
CA GLY A 103 -10.26 -23.44 -3.76
C GLY A 103 -10.06 -24.90 -4.14
N PHE A 104 -8.78 -25.34 -4.35
CA PHE A 104 -8.41 -26.73 -4.61
C PHE A 104 -7.61 -27.36 -3.45
N ARG A 105 -7.41 -26.64 -2.35
CA ARG A 105 -6.83 -27.19 -1.12
C ARG A 105 -7.93 -27.64 -0.17
N GLU A 106 -7.73 -28.79 0.47
CA GLU A 106 -8.62 -29.27 1.51
C GLU A 106 -8.63 -28.32 2.73
N GLU A 107 -7.52 -27.64 2.97
CA GLU A 107 -7.39 -26.62 4.02
C GLU A 107 -7.07 -25.26 3.42
N LYS A 108 -7.94 -24.29 3.67
CA LYS A 108 -7.69 -22.88 3.32
C LYS A 108 -6.63 -22.31 4.24
N ARG A 109 -5.70 -21.56 3.65
CA ARG A 109 -4.74 -20.79 4.43
C ARG A 109 -5.46 -19.59 5.07
N CYS A 110 -5.51 -19.57 6.39
CA CYS A 110 -5.93 -18.42 7.18
C CYS A 110 -4.72 -17.85 7.91
N GLU A 111 -4.51 -16.56 7.80
CA GLU A 111 -3.43 -15.86 8.47
C GLU A 111 -3.96 -14.61 9.17
N THR A 112 -3.54 -14.41 10.41
CA THR A 112 -3.85 -13.19 11.16
C THR A 112 -2.55 -12.46 11.48
N LEU A 113 -2.46 -11.19 11.08
CA LEU A 113 -1.35 -10.30 11.45
C LEU A 113 -1.84 -9.28 12.48
N THR A 114 -1.13 -9.14 13.57
CA THR A 114 -1.35 -8.06 14.53
C THR A 114 -0.77 -6.74 14.00
N TYR A 115 -1.13 -5.60 14.65
CA TYR A 115 -0.53 -4.31 14.31
C TYR A 115 1.00 -4.32 14.45
N LEU A 116 1.53 -4.97 15.49
CA LEU A 116 2.98 -5.12 15.67
C LEU A 116 3.63 -5.92 14.55
N GLN A 117 3.02 -7.05 14.16
CA GLN A 117 3.54 -7.90 13.09
C GLN A 117 3.46 -7.20 11.74
N LEU A 118 2.36 -6.50 11.45
CA LEU A 118 2.20 -5.73 10.21
C LEU A 118 3.24 -4.60 10.14
N LYS A 119 3.46 -3.90 11.26
CA LYS A 119 4.51 -2.88 11.33
C LYS A 119 5.89 -3.47 11.07
N ASP A 120 6.27 -4.55 11.73
CA ASP A 120 7.59 -5.19 11.57
C ASP A 120 7.82 -5.60 10.10
N LYS A 121 6.85 -6.29 9.49
CA LYS A 121 6.92 -6.66 8.06
C LYS A 121 7.05 -5.43 7.16
N SER A 122 6.28 -4.38 7.41
CA SER A 122 6.29 -3.16 6.60
C SER A 122 7.60 -2.39 6.75
N ASP A 123 8.17 -2.31 7.95
CA ASP A 123 9.45 -1.63 8.20
C ASP A 123 10.62 -2.38 7.54
N LYS A 124 10.61 -3.73 7.57
CA LYS A 124 11.60 -4.55 6.86
C LYS A 124 11.56 -4.32 5.36
N LEU A 125 10.36 -4.32 4.76
CA LEU A 125 10.21 -4.05 3.33
C LEU A 125 10.59 -2.61 2.98
N ALA A 126 10.24 -1.64 3.81
CA ALA A 126 10.63 -0.24 3.64
C ALA A 126 12.16 -0.09 3.64
N ASN A 127 12.86 -0.79 4.55
CA ASN A 127 14.32 -0.84 4.56
C ASN A 127 14.89 -1.46 3.27
N HIS A 128 14.29 -2.55 2.78
CA HIS A 128 14.67 -3.15 1.51
C HIS A 128 14.52 -2.15 0.36
N PHE A 129 13.41 -1.44 0.27
CA PHE A 129 13.21 -0.42 -0.75
C PHE A 129 14.27 0.69 -0.72
N ILE A 130 14.64 1.17 0.49
CA ILE A 130 15.65 2.23 0.62
C ILE A 130 17.05 1.72 0.30
N TYR A 131 17.47 0.61 0.94
CA TYR A 131 18.88 0.21 0.95
C TYR A 131 19.26 -0.71 -0.21
N VAL A 132 18.31 -1.45 -0.76
CA VAL A 132 18.56 -2.39 -1.86
C VAL A 132 18.06 -1.83 -3.19
N CYS A 133 16.84 -1.29 -3.22
CA CYS A 133 16.24 -0.75 -4.44
C CYS A 133 16.51 0.75 -4.63
N ASP A 134 17.22 1.41 -3.71
CA ASP A 134 17.50 2.87 -3.73
C ASP A 134 16.25 3.74 -3.95
N VAL A 135 15.12 3.35 -3.39
CA VAL A 135 13.85 4.10 -3.50
C VAL A 135 13.93 5.36 -2.67
N LYS A 136 13.62 6.49 -3.29
CA LYS A 136 13.55 7.82 -2.67
C LYS A 136 12.08 8.24 -2.48
N PRO A 137 11.80 9.22 -1.59
CA PRO A 137 10.49 9.83 -1.54
C PRO A 137 10.06 10.37 -2.91
N GLY A 138 8.83 10.02 -3.32
CA GLY A 138 8.28 10.35 -4.64
C GLY A 138 8.54 9.32 -5.74
N ASP A 139 9.49 8.38 -5.57
CA ASP A 139 9.66 7.27 -6.49
C ASP A 139 8.43 6.37 -6.49
N VAL A 140 8.13 5.76 -7.64
CA VAL A 140 6.96 4.90 -7.82
C VAL A 140 7.33 3.43 -7.70
N VAL A 141 6.58 2.72 -6.87
CA VAL A 141 6.60 1.26 -6.73
C VAL A 141 5.29 0.70 -7.27
N VAL A 142 5.33 -0.05 -8.36
CA VAL A 142 4.16 -0.75 -8.88
C VAL A 142 3.92 -2.02 -8.08
N CYS A 143 2.71 -2.17 -7.52
CA CYS A 143 2.29 -3.31 -6.72
C CYS A 143 1.37 -4.21 -7.57
N TYR A 144 1.94 -5.22 -8.23
CA TYR A 144 1.20 -6.22 -8.99
C TYR A 144 1.06 -7.50 -8.15
N LEU A 145 0.27 -7.40 -7.09
CA LEU A 145 0.08 -8.43 -6.09
C LEU A 145 -1.37 -8.93 -6.07
N PRO A 146 -1.63 -10.23 -5.85
CA PRO A 146 -2.96 -10.70 -5.52
C PRO A 146 -3.41 -10.17 -4.15
N MET A 147 -4.63 -10.52 -3.75
CA MET A 147 -5.16 -10.13 -2.43
C MET A 147 -4.54 -10.99 -1.32
N ILE A 148 -3.30 -10.69 -0.99
CA ILE A 148 -2.49 -11.33 0.06
C ILE A 148 -2.01 -10.27 1.07
N PRO A 149 -1.65 -10.65 2.30
CA PRO A 149 -1.19 -9.69 3.32
C PRO A 149 -0.04 -8.80 2.85
N GLU A 150 0.80 -9.32 1.97
CA GLU A 150 1.94 -8.62 1.39
C GLU A 150 1.54 -7.39 0.56
N ALA A 151 0.33 -7.35 0.01
CA ALA A 151 -0.17 -6.16 -0.68
C ALA A 151 -0.31 -4.98 0.31
N VAL A 152 -0.87 -5.22 1.50
CA VAL A 152 -1.00 -4.21 2.54
C VAL A 152 0.36 -3.85 3.13
N VAL A 153 1.23 -4.84 3.35
CA VAL A 153 2.62 -4.60 3.80
C VAL A 153 3.35 -3.66 2.84
N THR A 154 3.19 -3.88 1.54
CA THR A 154 3.80 -3.03 0.49
C THR A 154 3.27 -1.60 0.52
N MET A 155 1.95 -1.43 0.64
CA MET A 155 1.35 -0.09 0.74
C MET A 155 1.86 0.67 1.97
N MET A 156 1.93 0.00 3.12
CA MET A 156 2.45 0.60 4.35
C MET A 156 3.94 0.90 4.27
N ALA A 157 4.73 0.02 3.64
CA ALA A 157 6.15 0.26 3.41
C ALA A 157 6.40 1.50 2.53
N CYS A 158 5.69 1.62 1.40
CA CYS A 158 5.78 2.79 0.52
C CYS A 158 5.36 4.07 1.26
N ALA A 159 4.22 4.05 1.95
CA ALA A 159 3.74 5.19 2.73
C ALA A 159 4.73 5.61 3.83
N ARG A 160 5.42 4.65 4.46
CA ARG A 160 6.43 4.87 5.49
C ARG A 160 7.59 5.74 4.99
N ILE A 161 8.05 5.48 3.77
CA ILE A 161 9.23 6.13 3.19
C ILE A 161 8.88 7.29 2.23
N GLY A 162 7.59 7.61 2.07
CA GLY A 162 7.14 8.65 1.15
C GLY A 162 7.21 8.27 -0.33
N ALA A 163 7.31 6.97 -0.63
CA ALA A 163 7.20 6.46 -2.00
C ALA A 163 5.73 6.35 -2.42
N VAL A 164 5.49 6.45 -3.72
CA VAL A 164 4.16 6.30 -4.31
C VAL A 164 3.92 4.83 -4.64
N HIS A 165 2.89 4.21 -4.07
CA HIS A 165 2.48 2.87 -4.48
C HIS A 165 1.42 2.95 -5.59
N ASN A 166 1.69 2.32 -6.73
CA ASN A 166 0.76 2.19 -7.83
C ASN A 166 0.22 0.75 -7.85
N VAL A 167 -0.99 0.57 -7.30
CA VAL A 167 -1.60 -0.76 -7.16
C VAL A 167 -2.25 -1.19 -8.46
N VAL A 168 -1.80 -2.33 -8.99
CA VAL A 168 -2.31 -2.94 -10.22
C VAL A 168 -2.90 -4.30 -9.90
N PHE A 169 -4.13 -4.51 -10.30
CA PHE A 169 -4.83 -5.78 -10.05
C PHE A 169 -4.13 -6.96 -10.75
N ALA A 170 -3.81 -8.00 -9.97
CA ALA A 170 -3.10 -9.20 -10.41
C ALA A 170 -3.94 -10.14 -11.31
N GLY A 171 -4.68 -9.60 -12.21
CA GLY A 171 -5.50 -10.27 -13.22
C GLY A 171 -5.49 -9.49 -14.54
N TYR A 172 -4.76 -8.39 -14.57
CA TYR A 172 -4.57 -7.62 -15.79
C TYR A 172 -3.54 -8.25 -16.72
N SER A 173 -3.70 -8.00 -18.03
CA SER A 173 -2.76 -8.47 -19.06
C SER A 173 -1.40 -7.78 -18.96
N ALA A 174 -0.43 -8.33 -19.66
CA ALA A 174 0.93 -7.78 -19.76
C ALA A 174 0.92 -6.34 -20.30
N GLU A 175 0.09 -6.04 -21.32
CA GLU A 175 -0.04 -4.70 -21.89
C GLU A 175 -0.61 -3.70 -20.88
N ALA A 176 -1.64 -4.12 -20.12
CA ALA A 176 -2.26 -3.26 -19.11
C ALA A 176 -1.32 -2.98 -17.95
N LEU A 177 -0.49 -3.96 -17.56
CA LEU A 177 0.57 -3.79 -16.57
C LEU A 177 1.67 -2.87 -17.10
N ALA A 178 2.19 -3.15 -18.30
CA ALA A 178 3.25 -2.36 -18.93
C ALA A 178 2.85 -0.88 -19.07
N LYS A 179 1.62 -0.61 -19.52
CA LYS A 179 1.12 0.77 -19.61
C LYS A 179 1.21 1.51 -18.28
N ARG A 180 0.78 0.88 -17.18
CA ARG A 180 0.83 1.50 -15.84
C ARG A 180 2.25 1.72 -15.34
N ILE A 181 3.15 0.79 -15.65
CA ILE A 181 4.58 0.92 -15.33
C ILE A 181 5.18 2.12 -16.04
N VAL A 182 4.95 2.22 -17.37
CA VAL A 182 5.52 3.30 -18.20
C VAL A 182 4.90 4.66 -17.84
N ASP A 183 3.56 4.74 -17.75
CA ASP A 183 2.85 5.98 -17.43
C ASP A 183 3.28 6.56 -16.08
N SER A 184 3.50 5.70 -15.08
CA SER A 184 3.94 6.12 -13.74
C SER A 184 5.46 6.27 -13.60
N LYS A 185 6.23 5.91 -14.62
CA LYS A 185 7.71 5.86 -14.57
C LYS A 185 8.21 5.05 -13.38
N ALA A 186 7.60 3.89 -13.14
CA ALA A 186 7.88 3.09 -11.98
C ALA A 186 9.34 2.62 -11.94
N LYS A 187 9.98 2.79 -10.79
CA LYS A 187 11.34 2.35 -10.51
C LYS A 187 11.38 0.90 -10.09
N VAL A 188 10.42 0.48 -9.29
CA VAL A 188 10.34 -0.87 -8.71
C VAL A 188 9.02 -1.51 -9.08
N LEU A 189 9.06 -2.81 -9.40
CA LEU A 189 7.90 -3.67 -9.52
C LEU A 189 7.94 -4.71 -8.39
N ILE A 190 6.92 -4.72 -7.53
CA ILE A 190 6.71 -5.79 -6.57
C ILE A 190 5.54 -6.67 -6.99
N SER A 191 5.74 -7.99 -6.91
CA SER A 191 4.77 -8.97 -7.40
C SER A 191 4.78 -10.25 -6.58
N ALA A 192 3.86 -11.16 -6.90
CA ALA A 192 3.90 -12.55 -6.48
C ALA A 192 4.18 -13.47 -7.67
N ALA A 193 4.67 -14.68 -7.40
CA ALA A 193 4.88 -15.67 -8.46
C ALA A 193 3.56 -16.13 -9.08
N MET A 194 2.56 -16.36 -8.24
CA MET A 194 1.26 -16.92 -8.61
C MET A 194 0.11 -16.09 -8.04
N SER A 195 -1.04 -16.18 -8.67
CA SER A 195 -2.34 -15.78 -8.14
C SER A 195 -3.33 -16.92 -8.28
N TYR A 196 -4.24 -17.03 -7.33
CA TYR A 196 -5.28 -18.06 -7.36
C TYR A 196 -6.64 -17.37 -7.42
N ARG A 197 -7.50 -17.82 -8.33
CA ARG A 197 -8.84 -17.24 -8.51
C ARG A 197 -9.82 -18.29 -9.01
N GLY A 198 -10.87 -18.54 -8.24
CA GLY A 198 -11.90 -19.50 -8.59
C GLY A 198 -11.34 -20.89 -8.87
N GLY A 199 -10.38 -21.37 -8.08
CA GLY A 199 -9.71 -22.66 -8.25
C GLY A 199 -8.69 -22.74 -9.39
N LYS A 200 -8.37 -21.63 -10.05
CA LYS A 200 -7.38 -21.57 -11.13
C LYS A 200 -6.11 -20.86 -10.66
N ALA A 201 -4.97 -21.45 -10.99
CA ALA A 201 -3.66 -20.83 -10.81
C ALA A 201 -3.35 -19.91 -12.00
N ILE A 202 -2.90 -18.68 -11.72
CA ILE A 202 -2.47 -17.69 -12.70
C ILE A 202 -0.99 -17.44 -12.48
N GLU A 203 -0.19 -17.70 -13.49
CA GLU A 203 1.28 -17.55 -13.47
C GLU A 203 1.67 -16.09 -13.70
N LEU A 204 1.70 -15.29 -12.62
CA LEU A 204 1.98 -13.86 -12.71
C LEU A 204 3.37 -13.58 -13.29
N PHE A 205 4.35 -14.43 -13.00
CA PHE A 205 5.72 -14.27 -13.49
C PHE A 205 5.81 -14.27 -15.03
N LYS A 206 4.95 -15.02 -15.75
CA LYS A 206 4.89 -15.00 -17.22
C LYS A 206 4.33 -13.67 -17.73
N ILE A 207 3.26 -13.18 -17.11
CA ILE A 207 2.66 -11.89 -17.45
C ILE A 207 3.67 -10.75 -17.23
N ILE A 208 4.42 -10.81 -16.12
CA ILE A 208 5.44 -9.82 -15.79
C ILE A 208 6.58 -9.83 -16.80
N ALA A 209 7.09 -11.02 -17.17
CA ALA A 209 8.16 -11.14 -18.16
C ALA A 209 7.77 -10.57 -19.54
N GLU A 210 6.50 -10.68 -19.92
CA GLU A 210 5.96 -10.07 -21.13
C GLU A 210 5.79 -8.56 -20.98
N ALA A 211 5.25 -8.10 -19.85
CA ALA A 211 5.12 -6.67 -19.57
C ALA A 211 6.47 -5.94 -19.56
N GLU A 212 7.51 -6.55 -18.99
CA GLU A 212 8.88 -5.99 -19.00
C GLU A 212 9.40 -5.79 -20.42
N LYS A 213 9.19 -6.76 -21.34
CA LYS A 213 9.56 -6.61 -22.75
C LYS A 213 8.83 -5.45 -23.41
N ILE A 214 7.54 -5.29 -23.12
CA ILE A 214 6.74 -4.17 -23.64
C ILE A 214 7.27 -2.83 -23.10
N CYS A 215 7.62 -2.76 -21.81
CA CYS A 215 8.23 -1.57 -21.23
C CYS A 215 9.56 -1.22 -21.89
N GLU A 216 10.44 -2.21 -22.11
CA GLU A 216 11.72 -2.00 -22.78
C GLU A 216 11.56 -1.48 -24.22
N MET A 217 10.59 -2.00 -24.98
CA MET A 217 10.26 -1.50 -26.32
C MET A 217 9.75 -0.05 -26.30
N GLN A 218 9.18 0.40 -25.20
CA GLN A 218 8.74 1.79 -24.99
C GLN A 218 9.82 2.68 -24.33
N GLY A 219 11.05 2.17 -24.20
CA GLY A 219 12.18 2.89 -23.64
C GLY A 219 12.17 3.05 -22.12
N HIS A 220 11.34 2.27 -21.42
CA HIS A 220 11.31 2.25 -19.96
C HIS A 220 11.83 0.91 -19.42
N LYS A 221 12.75 0.98 -18.46
CA LYS A 221 13.30 -0.19 -17.79
C LYS A 221 12.99 -0.11 -16.30
N ILE A 222 12.42 -1.20 -15.76
CA ILE A 222 12.29 -1.36 -14.32
C ILE A 222 13.68 -1.59 -13.74
N GLU A 223 14.05 -0.82 -12.73
CA GLU A 223 15.37 -0.93 -12.09
C GLU A 223 15.46 -2.18 -11.22
N GLU A 224 14.41 -2.42 -10.42
CA GLU A 224 14.36 -3.53 -9.48
C GLU A 224 13.01 -4.26 -9.49
N ARG A 225 13.09 -5.56 -9.34
CA ARG A 225 11.92 -6.44 -9.19
C ARG A 225 11.98 -7.21 -7.88
N VAL A 226 10.94 -7.07 -7.07
CA VAL A 226 10.75 -7.82 -5.82
C VAL A 226 9.63 -8.83 -6.03
N CYS A 227 9.88 -10.11 -5.76
CA CYS A 227 8.89 -11.16 -5.96
C CYS A 227 8.62 -11.93 -4.66
N HIS A 228 7.35 -12.00 -4.29
CA HIS A 228 6.89 -12.87 -3.21
C HIS A 228 6.53 -14.25 -3.77
N PHE A 229 7.14 -15.28 -3.20
CA PHE A 229 6.89 -16.66 -3.62
C PHE A 229 5.74 -17.26 -2.80
N ASN A 230 4.53 -17.10 -3.30
CA ASN A 230 3.30 -17.65 -2.72
C ASN A 230 2.94 -19.00 -3.37
N LEU A 231 3.82 -19.97 -3.19
CA LEU A 231 3.66 -21.27 -3.82
C LEU A 231 2.90 -22.25 -2.94
N PRO A 232 2.15 -23.17 -3.57
CA PRO A 232 1.60 -24.32 -2.86
C PRO A 232 2.73 -25.19 -2.29
N ASP A 233 2.54 -25.71 -1.06
CA ASP A 233 3.52 -26.59 -0.42
C ASP A 233 3.60 -27.98 -1.06
N ASN A 234 2.68 -28.34 -1.96
CA ASN A 234 2.66 -29.62 -2.65
C ASN A 234 3.12 -29.49 -4.09
N GLU A 235 4.00 -30.38 -4.47
CA GLU A 235 4.74 -30.53 -5.73
C GLU A 235 3.88 -30.75 -7.01
N SER A 236 2.60 -30.44 -7.01
CA SER A 236 1.70 -30.75 -8.13
C SER A 236 1.92 -29.90 -9.39
N HIS A 237 2.73 -28.83 -9.33
CA HIS A 237 3.23 -28.13 -10.50
C HIS A 237 4.61 -28.68 -10.90
N ARG A 238 4.62 -29.67 -11.75
CA ARG A 238 5.83 -30.42 -12.18
C ARG A 238 6.97 -29.58 -12.74
N ASP A 239 6.70 -28.39 -13.24
CA ASP A 239 7.71 -27.52 -13.87
C ASP A 239 8.23 -26.40 -12.96
N TRP A 240 7.61 -26.20 -11.82
CA TRP A 240 7.94 -25.10 -10.92
C TRP A 240 9.37 -25.11 -10.35
N PRO A 241 9.97 -26.24 -9.93
CA PRO A 241 11.35 -26.26 -9.46
C PRO A 241 12.33 -25.72 -10.52
N LYS A 242 12.06 -26.01 -11.80
CA LYS A 242 12.87 -25.54 -12.94
C LYS A 242 12.68 -24.02 -13.15
N GLU A 243 11.43 -23.56 -13.18
CA GLU A 243 11.10 -22.14 -13.35
C GLU A 243 11.61 -21.28 -12.19
N LYS A 244 11.50 -21.77 -10.95
CA LYS A 244 12.12 -21.13 -9.78
C LYS A 244 13.62 -21.00 -9.92
N ALA A 245 14.28 -22.06 -10.37
CA ALA A 245 15.73 -22.05 -10.62
C ALA A 245 16.11 -21.06 -11.72
N GLU A 246 15.33 -20.96 -12.79
CA GLU A 246 15.52 -20.01 -13.88
C GLU A 246 15.35 -18.55 -13.41
N ILE A 247 14.30 -18.26 -12.63
CA ILE A 247 14.08 -16.92 -12.02
C ILE A 247 15.22 -16.57 -11.08
N LEU A 248 15.62 -17.48 -10.19
CA LEU A 248 16.74 -17.28 -9.27
C LEU A 248 18.07 -17.12 -10.01
N ALA A 249 18.30 -17.88 -11.09
CA ALA A 249 19.50 -17.76 -11.92
C ALA A 249 19.54 -16.41 -12.64
N ALA A 250 18.43 -15.99 -13.24
CA ALA A 250 18.31 -14.69 -13.89
C ALA A 250 18.53 -13.53 -12.91
N TYR A 251 17.99 -13.64 -11.70
CA TYR A 251 18.22 -12.68 -10.62
C TYR A 251 19.69 -12.62 -10.23
N LYS A 252 20.33 -13.78 -9.95
CA LYS A 252 21.76 -13.86 -9.59
C LYS A 252 22.66 -13.28 -10.69
N GLN A 253 22.34 -13.53 -11.94
CA GLN A 253 23.08 -12.99 -13.07
C GLN A 253 22.98 -11.46 -13.14
N ARG A 254 21.79 -10.89 -12.87
CA ARG A 254 21.54 -9.44 -12.89
C ARG A 254 22.20 -8.71 -11.71
N HIS A 255 22.29 -9.37 -10.56
CA HIS A 255 22.77 -8.78 -9.30
C HIS A 255 24.16 -9.28 -8.86
N GLY A 256 24.99 -9.72 -9.80
CA GLY A 256 26.41 -10.05 -9.56
C GLY A 256 26.63 -11.25 -8.65
N GLY A 257 25.70 -12.20 -8.63
CA GLY A 257 25.85 -13.44 -7.85
C GLY A 257 25.29 -13.37 -6.42
N ASN A 258 24.75 -12.25 -5.99
CA ASN A 258 24.08 -12.14 -4.70
C ASN A 258 22.84 -13.03 -4.67
N GLU A 259 22.65 -13.75 -3.56
CA GLU A 259 21.42 -14.51 -3.37
C GLU A 259 20.24 -13.56 -3.29
N MET A 260 19.11 -13.96 -3.92
CA MET A 260 17.83 -13.30 -3.69
C MET A 260 17.53 -13.49 -2.22
N SER A 261 17.74 -12.44 -1.42
CA SER A 261 17.27 -12.43 -0.04
C SER A 261 15.79 -12.85 -0.08
N PRO A 262 15.34 -13.76 0.77
CA PRO A 262 13.90 -13.96 0.97
C PRO A 262 13.37 -12.57 1.26
N ALA A 263 12.67 -11.98 0.29
CA ALA A 263 12.64 -10.54 0.01
C ALA A 263 12.16 -9.65 1.17
N TRP A 264 11.93 -10.22 2.33
CA TRP A 264 11.20 -9.54 3.39
C TRP A 264 11.75 -9.83 4.78
N THR A 265 12.66 -10.79 4.92
CA THR A 265 13.12 -11.26 6.23
C THR A 265 14.48 -10.69 6.64
N ASP A 266 15.34 -10.28 5.69
CA ASP A 266 16.73 -9.97 5.96
C ASP A 266 17.14 -8.50 5.76
N ALA A 267 16.14 -7.59 5.57
CA ALA A 267 16.44 -6.16 5.56
C ALA A 267 17.02 -5.73 6.92
N PRO A 268 18.04 -4.84 6.94
CA PRO A 268 18.68 -4.42 8.17
C PRO A 268 17.66 -3.95 9.21
N HIS A 269 17.73 -4.50 10.41
CA HIS A 269 16.89 -4.07 11.52
C HIS A 269 17.31 -2.66 11.94
N GLY A 270 16.50 -1.67 11.58
CA GLY A 270 16.66 -0.29 12.01
C GLY A 270 15.32 0.28 12.45
N ILE A 271 15.32 1.10 13.49
CA ILE A 271 14.13 1.89 13.86
C ILE A 271 13.97 2.93 12.76
N MET A 272 13.05 2.69 11.84
CA MET A 272 12.72 3.68 10.84
C MET A 272 11.94 4.83 11.48
N ARG A 273 12.46 6.04 11.33
CA ARG A 273 11.69 7.23 11.65
C ARG A 273 10.66 7.44 10.55
N PRO A 274 9.40 7.77 10.87
CA PRO A 274 8.41 8.08 9.85
C PRO A 274 8.88 9.29 9.03
N TYR A 275 8.78 9.18 7.70
CA TYR A 275 8.96 10.33 6.83
C TYR A 275 7.67 11.15 6.82
N TYR A 276 7.75 12.41 7.23
CA TYR A 276 6.63 13.34 7.15
C TYR A 276 6.71 14.11 5.83
N GLY A 277 5.90 13.67 4.85
CA GLY A 277 5.76 14.35 3.56
C GLY A 277 4.44 15.09 3.45
N HIS A 278 4.27 15.84 2.36
CA HIS A 278 2.96 16.39 2.01
C HIS A 278 1.95 15.28 1.81
N ILE A 279 0.67 15.50 2.15
CA ILE A 279 -0.39 14.58 1.78
C ILE A 279 -0.57 14.71 0.27
N PHE A 280 -0.13 13.71 -0.47
CA PHE A 280 -0.49 13.56 -1.87
C PHE A 280 -1.81 12.78 -1.92
N LEU A 281 -2.90 13.46 -2.21
CA LEU A 281 -4.10 12.80 -2.71
C LEU A 281 -3.80 12.42 -4.16
N ILE A 282 -3.60 11.14 -4.40
CA ILE A 282 -3.50 10.63 -5.76
C ILE A 282 -4.92 10.63 -6.30
N GLU A 283 -5.23 11.62 -7.14
CA GLU A 283 -6.43 11.53 -7.99
C GLU A 283 -6.23 10.35 -8.94
N THR A 284 -7.01 9.30 -8.74
CA THR A 284 -7.20 8.27 -9.74
C THR A 284 -8.16 8.82 -10.77
N ASN A 285 -7.66 9.32 -11.89
CA ASN A 285 -8.42 9.49 -13.12
C ASN A 285 -8.77 8.13 -13.74
#